data_d2473276ca431a9ae6ec1e99862e586e
#
_entry.id   d2473276ca431a9ae6ec1e99862e586e
#
_cell.length_a   1.000
_cell.length_b   1.000
_cell.length_c   1.000
_cell.angle_alpha   90.00
_cell.angle_beta   90.00
_cell.angle_gamma   90.00
#
_symmetry.space_group_name_H-M   'P 1'
#
loop_
_entity.id
_entity.type
_entity.pdbx_description
1 polymer ?
#
loop_
_entity_poly.entity_id
_entity_poly.type
_entity_poly.pdbx_seq_one_letter_code
_entity_poly.pdbx_strand_id
1 'polypeptide(L)'
;MFTMRIDVPHMESMEVSLNYQLRNKTAFLKNWANSVAIEARQNARAKGGRRWWKDLAKSLQVRNISKEAIDIGTRQKGAMLKQYGGEIRPVNAKALTVPISPEAKGRTAYEIERTGKKLFVISQKTGDPGTVGVLGYARTRKSGDSDFRPLFVLRTRVMQKPEPWFPDAMRIMALAGREAEILLAKERKNWNTH
;
A
#
# COMPACT_ATOMS: atom_id res chain seq x y z
N MET A 1 7.77 -8.02 -3.81
CA MET A 1 6.89 -8.65 -2.82
C MET A 1 7.09 -7.95 -1.49
N PHE A 2 6.04 -7.50 -0.84
CA PHE A 2 6.12 -6.83 0.45
C PHE A 2 5.56 -7.73 1.54
N THR A 3 6.31 -7.90 2.62
CA THR A 3 5.88 -8.64 3.81
C THR A 3 6.09 -7.75 5.01
N MET A 4 5.07 -7.57 5.82
CA MET A 4 5.18 -6.99 7.15
C MET A 4 5.37 -8.13 8.14
N ARG A 5 6.49 -8.11 8.82
CA ARG A 5 6.78 -8.99 9.94
C ARG A 5 6.38 -8.27 11.20
N ILE A 6 5.56 -8.92 12.00
CA ILE A 6 5.22 -8.49 13.35
C ILE A 6 6.07 -9.35 14.25
N ASP A 7 7.17 -8.77 14.73
CA ASP A 7 7.96 -9.41 15.77
C ASP A 7 7.17 -9.34 17.07
N VAL A 8 7.26 -10.42 17.85
CA VAL A 8 6.47 -10.63 19.07
C VAL A 8 7.38 -10.52 20.35
N PRO A 9 8.39 -9.63 20.40
CA PRO A 9 9.34 -9.59 21.51
C PRO A 9 8.73 -9.08 22.83
N HIS A 10 7.63 -8.32 22.76
CA HIS A 10 6.94 -7.85 23.98
C HIS A 10 5.84 -8.80 24.47
N MET A 11 5.72 -9.97 23.85
CA MET A 11 4.83 -11.02 24.38
C MET A 11 5.39 -11.75 25.58
N GLU A 12 6.67 -11.56 25.97
CA GLU A 12 7.20 -12.25 27.15
C GLU A 12 6.43 -11.91 28.42
N SER A 13 6.05 -10.65 28.63
CA SER A 13 5.19 -10.28 29.75
C SER A 13 3.73 -10.72 29.58
N MET A 14 3.22 -10.73 28.35
CA MET A 14 1.93 -11.34 28.00
C MET A 14 2.05 -12.88 27.93
N GLU A 15 3.20 -13.41 27.54
CA GLU A 15 3.47 -14.85 27.48
C GLU A 15 3.34 -15.53 28.84
N VAL A 16 3.83 -14.92 29.89
CA VAL A 16 3.69 -15.48 31.25
C VAL A 16 2.22 -15.56 31.67
N SER A 17 1.40 -14.58 31.34
CA SER A 17 -0.02 -14.59 31.63
C SER A 17 -0.84 -15.48 30.66
N LEU A 18 -0.48 -15.50 29.36
CA LEU A 18 -1.17 -16.28 28.33
C LEU A 18 -0.72 -17.74 28.27
N ASN A 19 0.55 -18.05 28.57
CA ASN A 19 1.04 -19.44 28.61
C ASN A 19 0.38 -20.29 29.70
N TYR A 20 -0.02 -19.66 30.81
CA TYR A 20 -0.75 -20.34 31.87
C TYR A 20 -2.24 -20.56 31.55
N GLN A 21 -2.81 -19.79 30.63
CA GLN A 21 -4.26 -19.75 30.41
C GLN A 21 -4.70 -20.23 29.02
N LEU A 22 -3.84 -20.22 28.01
CA LEU A 22 -4.21 -20.67 26.66
C LEU A 22 -3.67 -22.07 26.37
N ARG A 23 -4.57 -23.06 26.35
CA ARG A 23 -4.24 -24.44 25.90
C ARG A 23 -3.82 -24.50 24.44
N ASN A 24 -4.25 -23.54 23.61
CA ASN A 24 -4.00 -23.57 22.17
C ASN A 24 -3.40 -22.25 21.65
N LYS A 25 -2.12 -22.03 21.94
CA LYS A 25 -1.32 -20.87 21.48
C LYS A 25 -1.36 -20.72 19.93
N THR A 26 -1.34 -21.82 19.20
CA THR A 26 -1.38 -21.79 17.74
C THR A 26 -2.70 -21.24 17.21
N ALA A 27 -3.84 -21.59 17.83
CA ALA A 27 -5.13 -21.05 17.45
C ALA A 27 -5.21 -19.54 17.73
N PHE A 28 -4.66 -19.09 18.87
CA PHE A 28 -4.55 -17.69 19.21
C PHE A 28 -3.77 -16.90 18.13
N LEU A 29 -2.54 -17.32 17.82
CA LEU A 29 -1.70 -16.67 16.83
C LEU A 29 -2.37 -16.60 15.45
N LYS A 30 -3.05 -17.68 15.05
CA LYS A 30 -3.79 -17.75 13.79
C LYS A 30 -4.96 -16.75 13.75
N ASN A 31 -5.75 -16.68 14.82
CA ASN A 31 -6.88 -15.76 14.90
C ASN A 31 -6.40 -14.33 14.91
N TRP A 32 -5.40 -14.02 15.74
CA TRP A 32 -4.79 -12.70 15.79
C TRP A 32 -4.23 -12.25 14.43
N ALA A 33 -3.44 -13.10 13.75
CA ALA A 33 -2.93 -12.83 12.41
C ALA A 33 -4.06 -12.51 11.40
N ASN A 34 -5.14 -13.28 11.46
CA ASN A 34 -6.31 -13.06 10.60
C ASN A 34 -7.02 -11.74 10.94
N SER A 35 -7.18 -11.39 12.21
CA SER A 35 -7.80 -10.13 12.65
C SER A 35 -6.99 -8.92 12.18
N VAL A 36 -5.66 -8.95 12.29
CA VAL A 36 -4.77 -7.91 11.74
C VAL A 36 -4.92 -7.83 10.21
N ALA A 37 -4.93 -8.95 9.50
CA ALA A 37 -5.09 -8.96 8.05
C ALA A 37 -6.47 -8.46 7.60
N ILE A 38 -7.53 -8.75 8.35
CA ILE A 38 -8.89 -8.26 8.09
C ILE A 38 -8.92 -6.73 8.25
N GLU A 39 -8.38 -6.20 9.34
CA GLU A 39 -8.33 -4.77 9.57
C GLU A 39 -7.51 -4.04 8.51
N ALA A 40 -6.34 -4.55 8.15
CA ALA A 40 -5.54 -4.00 7.06
C ALA A 40 -6.30 -3.96 5.72
N ARG A 41 -7.11 -5.00 5.42
CA ARG A 41 -7.98 -5.02 4.23
C ARG A 41 -9.09 -3.97 4.32
N GLN A 42 -9.69 -3.80 5.49
CA GLN A 42 -10.74 -2.79 5.73
C GLN A 42 -10.19 -1.38 5.57
N ASN A 43 -9.03 -1.09 6.17
CA ASN A 43 -8.33 0.19 6.04
C ASN A 43 -7.98 0.49 4.58
N ALA A 44 -7.44 -0.48 3.84
CA ALA A 44 -7.15 -0.33 2.42
C ALA A 44 -8.41 -0.03 1.59
N ARG A 45 -9.54 -0.70 1.88
CA ARG A 45 -10.82 -0.43 1.20
C ARG A 45 -11.37 0.95 1.54
N ALA A 46 -11.22 1.42 2.78
CA ALA A 46 -11.67 2.73 3.24
C ALA A 46 -10.93 3.91 2.57
N LYS A 47 -9.71 3.69 2.02
CA LYS A 47 -8.97 4.71 1.25
C LYS A 47 -9.64 5.10 -0.07
N GLY A 48 -10.69 4.42 -0.49
CA GLY A 48 -11.55 4.83 -1.59
C GLY A 48 -11.40 4.02 -2.89
N GLY A 49 -12.17 4.44 -3.90
CA GLY A 49 -12.52 3.66 -5.08
C GLY A 49 -11.43 3.38 -6.12
N ARG A 50 -10.17 3.78 -5.92
CA ARG A 50 -9.09 3.47 -6.86
C ARG A 50 -8.86 1.96 -6.92
N ARG A 51 -8.74 1.40 -8.12
CA ARG A 51 -8.47 -0.02 -8.37
C ARG A 51 -7.29 -0.55 -7.54
N TRP A 52 -6.24 0.25 -7.42
CA TRP A 52 -5.03 -0.10 -6.66
C TRP A 52 -5.33 -0.50 -5.21
N TRP A 53 -6.20 0.24 -4.49
CA TRP A 53 -6.57 -0.08 -3.11
C TRP A 53 -7.39 -1.37 -3.00
N LYS A 54 -8.25 -1.62 -3.99
CA LYS A 54 -9.02 -2.88 -4.08
C LYS A 54 -8.10 -4.07 -4.32
N ASP A 55 -7.11 -3.91 -5.20
CA ASP A 55 -6.13 -4.96 -5.51
C ASP A 55 -5.20 -5.21 -4.31
N LEU A 56 -4.78 -4.16 -3.59
CA LEU A 56 -4.04 -4.30 -2.33
C LEU A 56 -4.85 -5.13 -1.33
N ALA A 57 -6.09 -4.75 -1.05
CA ALA A 57 -6.95 -5.45 -0.10
C ALA A 57 -7.18 -6.92 -0.46
N LYS A 58 -7.31 -7.25 -1.75
CA LYS A 58 -7.46 -8.63 -2.24
C LYS A 58 -6.18 -9.45 -2.10
N SER A 59 -5.02 -8.83 -2.27
CA SER A 59 -3.72 -9.53 -2.27
C SER A 59 -3.11 -9.71 -0.88
N LEU A 60 -3.71 -9.12 0.16
CA LEU A 60 -3.26 -9.27 1.54
C LEU A 60 -3.52 -10.68 2.06
N GLN A 61 -2.47 -11.34 2.54
CA GLN A 61 -2.53 -12.71 3.05
C GLN A 61 -1.64 -12.86 4.28
N VAL A 62 -2.09 -13.66 5.24
CA VAL A 62 -1.21 -14.21 6.27
C VAL A 62 -0.35 -15.29 5.60
N ARG A 63 0.96 -15.17 5.69
CA ARG A 63 1.92 -16.04 4.98
C ARG A 63 2.58 -17.05 5.87
N ASN A 64 3.00 -16.60 7.03
CA ASN A 64 3.68 -17.44 7.99
C ASN A 64 3.20 -17.08 9.39
N ILE A 65 3.10 -18.10 10.24
CA ILE A 65 2.81 -17.97 11.66
C ILE A 65 3.80 -18.86 12.38
N SER A 66 4.73 -18.26 13.10
CA SER A 66 5.67 -18.94 13.97
C SER A 66 5.41 -18.54 15.42
N LYS A 67 6.17 -19.15 16.34
CA LYS A 67 6.10 -18.77 17.77
C LYS A 67 6.64 -17.35 18.03
N GLU A 68 7.45 -16.83 17.10
CA GLU A 68 8.20 -15.58 17.26
C GLU A 68 7.67 -14.45 16.36
N ALA A 69 7.00 -14.80 15.27
CA ALA A 69 6.57 -13.80 14.29
C ALA A 69 5.36 -14.23 13.48
N ILE A 70 4.62 -13.23 13.03
CA ILE A 70 3.52 -13.35 12.08
C ILE A 70 3.87 -12.53 10.85
N ASP A 71 3.89 -13.16 9.67
CA ASP A 71 4.13 -12.50 8.40
C ASP A 71 2.83 -12.26 7.65
N ILE A 72 2.51 -10.99 7.42
CA ILE A 72 1.39 -10.57 6.58
C ILE A 72 1.96 -9.90 5.34
N GLY A 73 1.65 -10.45 4.17
CA GLY A 73 2.24 -10.01 2.92
C GLY A 73 1.23 -9.64 1.85
N THR A 74 1.70 -8.85 0.89
CA THR A 74 0.96 -8.48 -0.32
C THR A 74 1.88 -8.56 -1.54
N ARG A 75 1.29 -8.85 -2.71
CA ARG A 75 1.98 -8.78 -4.01
C ARG A 75 1.81 -7.40 -4.67
N GLN A 76 1.04 -6.50 -4.06
CA GLN A 76 0.78 -5.20 -4.65
C GLN A 76 2.05 -4.33 -4.65
N LYS A 77 2.48 -3.93 -5.84
CA LYS A 77 3.63 -3.04 -5.99
C LYS A 77 3.34 -1.68 -5.37
N GLY A 78 4.34 -1.11 -4.68
CA GLY A 78 4.23 0.20 -4.02
C GLY A 78 3.48 0.21 -2.69
N ALA A 79 3.09 -0.95 -2.13
CA ALA A 79 2.39 -1.03 -0.85
C ALA A 79 3.19 -0.39 0.30
N MET A 80 4.50 -0.63 0.36
CA MET A 80 5.41 -0.03 1.34
C MET A 80 5.50 1.48 1.19
N LEU A 81 5.64 1.93 -0.06
CA LEU A 81 5.72 3.35 -0.37
C LEU A 81 4.42 4.10 -0.01
N LYS A 82 3.27 3.44 -0.16
CA LYS A 82 1.99 3.98 0.31
C LYS A 82 1.90 4.02 1.82
N GLN A 83 2.40 3.00 2.52
CA GLN A 83 2.38 2.94 3.98
C GLN A 83 3.23 4.05 4.62
N TYR A 84 4.48 4.17 4.17
CA TYR A 84 5.49 5.00 4.84
C TYR A 84 5.82 6.29 4.10
N GLY A 85 5.35 6.44 2.86
CA GLY A 85 5.82 7.48 1.97
C GLY A 85 7.24 7.21 1.47
N GLY A 86 7.82 8.20 0.84
CA GLY A 86 9.22 8.14 0.41
C GLY A 86 9.45 8.72 -0.98
N GLU A 87 10.70 8.67 -1.39
CA GLU A 87 11.13 9.21 -2.67
C GLU A 87 11.06 8.12 -3.76
N ILE A 88 10.51 8.49 -4.91
CA ILE A 88 10.49 7.68 -6.13
C ILE A 88 11.49 8.31 -7.11
N ARG A 89 12.42 7.49 -7.59
CA ARG A 89 13.38 7.85 -8.65
C ARG A 89 13.19 6.96 -9.87
N PRO A 90 13.48 7.45 -11.08
CA PRO A 90 13.48 6.59 -12.26
C PRO A 90 14.63 5.58 -12.17
N VAL A 91 14.38 4.33 -12.60
CA VAL A 91 15.40 3.26 -12.60
C VAL A 91 15.97 3.08 -14.00
N ASN A 92 15.13 2.96 -15.03
CA ASN A 92 15.53 2.69 -16.41
C ASN A 92 15.20 3.85 -17.36
N ALA A 93 14.90 5.03 -16.83
CA ALA A 93 14.54 6.21 -17.60
C ALA A 93 15.26 7.45 -17.05
N LYS A 94 15.40 8.48 -17.86
CA LYS A 94 16.02 9.76 -17.45
C LYS A 94 15.11 10.56 -16.49
N ALA A 95 13.81 10.35 -16.55
CA ALA A 95 12.82 11.04 -15.72
C ALA A 95 11.55 10.20 -15.51
N LEU A 96 10.82 10.52 -14.44
CA LEU A 96 9.48 10.00 -14.17
C LEU A 96 8.45 10.83 -14.93
N THR A 97 7.48 10.18 -15.55
CA THR A 97 6.32 10.83 -16.18
C THR A 97 5.19 10.98 -15.17
N VAL A 98 4.93 12.19 -14.72
CA VAL A 98 3.85 12.51 -13.76
C VAL A 98 2.67 13.10 -14.53
N PRO A 99 1.49 12.45 -14.56
CA PRO A 99 0.35 12.95 -15.32
C PRO A 99 -0.21 14.24 -14.71
N ILE A 100 -0.39 15.27 -15.53
CA ILE A 100 -0.96 16.56 -15.14
C ILE A 100 -2.31 16.84 -15.82
N SER A 101 -2.63 16.14 -16.90
CA SER A 101 -3.93 16.26 -17.55
C SER A 101 -4.87 15.10 -17.19
N PRO A 102 -6.19 15.32 -17.23
CA PRO A 102 -7.18 14.24 -17.09
C PRO A 102 -6.98 13.10 -18.07
N GLU A 103 -6.57 13.44 -19.31
CA GLU A 103 -6.32 12.48 -20.39
C GLU A 103 -5.14 11.54 -20.09
N ALA A 104 -4.13 12.00 -19.35
CA ALA A 104 -2.95 11.24 -18.98
C ALA A 104 -3.14 10.43 -17.71
N LYS A 105 -4.19 10.67 -16.92
CA LYS A 105 -4.43 9.95 -15.66
C LYS A 105 -4.69 8.47 -15.92
N GLY A 106 -3.88 7.61 -15.33
CA GLY A 106 -4.00 6.15 -15.43
C GLY A 106 -3.47 5.56 -16.74
N ARG A 107 -2.84 6.39 -17.60
CA ARG A 107 -2.22 5.97 -18.87
C ARG A 107 -0.73 6.24 -18.86
N THR A 108 0.00 5.43 -19.58
CA THR A 108 1.43 5.66 -19.88
C THR A 108 1.57 6.54 -21.13
N ALA A 109 2.74 7.17 -21.31
CA ALA A 109 3.05 7.92 -22.52
C ALA A 109 2.90 7.03 -23.77
N TYR A 110 3.39 5.78 -23.69
CA TYR A 110 3.27 4.80 -24.78
C TYR A 110 1.82 4.49 -25.15
N GLU A 111 0.90 4.33 -24.19
CA GLU A 111 -0.51 4.10 -24.47
C GLU A 111 -1.17 5.30 -25.17
N ILE A 112 -0.73 6.51 -24.87
CA ILE A 112 -1.23 7.72 -25.52
C ILE A 112 -0.66 7.81 -26.96
N GLU A 113 0.61 7.51 -27.18
CA GLU A 113 1.19 7.48 -28.53
C GLU A 113 0.48 6.47 -29.45
N ARG A 114 0.07 5.32 -28.93
CA ARG A 114 -0.73 4.33 -29.67
C ARG A 114 -2.09 4.87 -30.15
N THR A 115 -2.59 5.97 -29.61
CA THR A 115 -3.81 6.63 -30.11
C THR A 115 -3.54 7.57 -31.31
N GLY A 116 -2.32 7.52 -31.88
CA GLY A 116 -1.92 8.34 -33.01
C GLY A 116 -1.39 9.73 -32.65
N LYS A 117 -1.21 10.03 -31.35
CA LYS A 117 -0.66 11.30 -30.88
C LYS A 117 0.85 11.24 -30.81
N LYS A 118 1.53 12.07 -31.58
CA LYS A 118 2.98 12.19 -31.54
C LYS A 118 3.38 13.04 -30.35
N LEU A 119 4.00 12.41 -29.34
CA LEU A 119 4.47 13.10 -28.13
C LEU A 119 5.86 13.69 -28.34
N PHE A 120 6.10 14.87 -27.77
CA PHE A 120 7.41 15.51 -27.71
C PHE A 120 7.60 16.23 -26.38
N VAL A 121 8.88 16.46 -26.03
CA VAL A 121 9.27 17.09 -24.78
C VAL A 121 9.60 18.54 -25.03
N ILE A 122 9.02 19.42 -24.22
CA ILE A 122 9.48 20.81 -24.07
C ILE A 122 10.33 20.86 -22.80
N SER A 123 11.62 21.14 -22.96
CA SER A 123 12.52 21.30 -21.82
C SER A 123 12.21 22.59 -21.08
N GLN A 124 12.03 22.51 -19.77
CA GLN A 124 11.91 23.70 -18.92
C GLN A 124 13.22 23.88 -18.16
N LYS A 125 13.91 25.01 -18.40
CA LYS A 125 15.11 25.38 -17.66
C LYS A 125 14.82 26.13 -16.36
N THR A 126 13.59 26.61 -16.18
CA THR A 126 13.15 27.41 -15.02
C THR A 126 11.90 26.77 -14.44
N GLY A 127 11.91 26.47 -13.16
CA GLY A 127 10.76 25.90 -12.44
C GLY A 127 11.16 25.13 -11.21
N ASP A 128 10.24 24.36 -10.73
CA ASP A 128 10.34 23.52 -9.54
C ASP A 128 11.58 22.61 -9.61
N PRO A 129 12.46 22.61 -8.59
CA PRO A 129 13.66 21.77 -8.54
C PRO A 129 13.31 20.31 -8.78
N GLY A 130 13.96 19.69 -9.79
CA GLY A 130 13.70 18.31 -10.19
C GLY A 130 12.72 18.15 -11.35
N THR A 131 12.16 19.23 -11.90
CA THR A 131 11.43 19.20 -13.18
C THR A 131 12.42 19.40 -14.31
N VAL A 132 12.41 18.46 -15.29
CA VAL A 132 13.31 18.51 -16.48
C VAL A 132 12.58 18.89 -17.76
N GLY A 133 11.25 18.86 -17.74
CA GLY A 133 10.44 19.24 -18.90
C GLY A 133 8.99 18.83 -18.80
N VAL A 134 8.27 19.11 -19.87
CA VAL A 134 6.85 18.74 -20.04
C VAL A 134 6.70 17.92 -21.32
N LEU A 135 6.05 16.78 -21.21
CA LEU A 135 5.73 15.90 -22.32
C LEU A 135 4.28 16.13 -22.74
N GLY A 136 4.05 16.39 -24.02
CA GLY A 136 2.74 16.63 -24.58
C GLY A 136 2.70 16.45 -26.09
N TYR A 137 1.63 16.89 -26.74
CA TYR A 137 1.48 16.85 -28.19
C TYR A 137 0.99 18.18 -28.74
N ALA A 138 1.26 18.43 -30.02
CA ALA A 138 0.69 19.56 -30.74
C ALA A 138 -0.72 19.21 -31.21
N ARG A 139 -1.68 20.10 -30.96
CA ARG A 139 -3.01 20.03 -31.50
C ARG A 139 -3.21 21.19 -32.49
N THR A 140 -3.46 20.85 -33.74
CA THR A 140 -3.83 21.85 -34.74
C THR A 140 -5.26 22.31 -34.49
N ARG A 141 -5.46 23.61 -34.34
CA ARG A 141 -6.78 24.23 -34.24
C ARG A 141 -7.40 24.33 -35.62
N LYS A 142 -8.72 24.53 -35.68
CA LYS A 142 -9.44 24.79 -36.98
C LYS A 142 -8.94 26.07 -37.68
N SER A 143 -8.36 27.00 -36.93
CA SER A 143 -7.70 28.21 -37.44
C SER A 143 -6.32 27.98 -38.11
N GLY A 144 -5.80 26.75 -38.07
CA GLY A 144 -4.46 26.44 -38.57
C GLY A 144 -3.34 26.58 -37.53
N ASP A 145 -3.61 27.22 -36.40
CA ASP A 145 -2.64 27.38 -35.31
C ASP A 145 -2.40 26.09 -34.57
N SER A 146 -1.16 25.86 -34.14
CA SER A 146 -0.78 24.74 -33.30
C SER A 146 -0.76 25.14 -31.83
N ASP A 147 -1.46 24.41 -31.00
CA ASP A 147 -1.49 24.56 -29.54
C ASP A 147 -0.83 23.36 -28.86
N PHE A 148 0.10 23.61 -27.93
CA PHE A 148 0.74 22.53 -27.15
C PHE A 148 -0.18 22.08 -26.04
N ARG A 149 -0.47 20.79 -26.01
CA ARG A 149 -1.27 20.14 -24.97
C ARG A 149 -0.36 19.37 -24.01
N PRO A 150 -0.08 19.90 -22.81
CA PRO A 150 0.72 19.22 -21.81
C PRO A 150 -0.04 18.02 -21.22
N LEU A 151 0.62 16.88 -21.14
CA LEU A 151 0.08 15.64 -20.60
C LEU A 151 0.79 15.22 -19.32
N PHE A 152 2.12 15.28 -19.31
CA PHE A 152 2.95 14.85 -18.20
C PHE A 152 4.04 15.90 -17.90
N VAL A 153 4.37 16.04 -16.62
CA VAL A 153 5.59 16.66 -16.19
C VAL A 153 6.66 15.59 -16.03
N LEU A 154 7.87 15.86 -16.51
CA LEU A 154 9.02 15.00 -16.37
C LEU A 154 9.82 15.41 -15.13
N ARG A 155 9.96 14.48 -14.17
CA ARG A 155 10.64 14.73 -12.89
C ARG A 155 11.77 13.74 -12.64
N THR A 156 12.88 14.22 -12.09
CA THR A 156 13.99 13.36 -11.64
C THR A 156 13.64 12.61 -10.37
N ARG A 157 12.71 13.14 -9.58
CA ARG A 157 12.21 12.52 -8.35
C ARG A 157 10.79 12.97 -8.03
N VAL A 158 10.05 12.13 -7.33
CA VAL A 158 8.70 12.44 -6.80
C VAL A 158 8.64 11.98 -5.36
N MET A 159 8.19 12.86 -4.47
CA MET A 159 7.90 12.49 -3.07
C MET A 159 6.47 11.96 -2.96
N GLN A 160 6.32 10.71 -2.57
CA GLN A 160 5.03 10.12 -2.22
C GLN A 160 4.74 10.42 -0.75
N LYS A 161 3.63 11.09 -0.47
CA LYS A 161 3.13 11.24 0.90
C LYS A 161 2.66 9.89 1.45
N PRO A 162 2.89 9.61 2.76
CA PRO A 162 2.36 8.41 3.38
C PRO A 162 0.83 8.41 3.36
N GLU A 163 0.25 7.28 3.06
CA GLU A 163 -1.18 6.99 3.15
C GLU A 163 -1.35 5.68 3.93
N PRO A 164 -1.17 5.68 5.28
CA PRO A 164 -1.13 4.47 6.10
C PRO A 164 -2.41 3.64 5.92
N TRP A 165 -2.23 2.35 5.71
CA TRP A 165 -3.31 1.38 5.53
C TRP A 165 -3.16 0.15 6.43
N PHE A 166 -1.93 -0.16 6.86
CA PHE A 166 -1.68 -1.22 7.82
C PHE A 166 -1.88 -0.67 9.23
N PRO A 167 -2.52 -1.42 10.15
CA PRO A 167 -2.69 -0.98 11.52
C PRO A 167 -1.34 -0.71 12.21
N ASP A 168 -1.32 0.28 13.09
CA ASP A 168 -0.15 0.60 13.90
C ASP A 168 0.07 -0.42 15.04
N ALA A 169 1.18 -0.30 15.75
CA ALA A 169 1.56 -1.23 16.81
C ALA A 169 0.50 -1.27 17.94
N MET A 170 -0.04 -0.12 18.35
CA MET A 170 -1.06 -0.08 19.41
C MET A 170 -2.32 -0.83 18.99
N ARG A 171 -2.75 -0.64 17.74
CA ARG A 171 -3.92 -1.33 17.21
C ARG A 171 -3.70 -2.83 17.06
N ILE A 172 -2.50 -3.23 16.63
CA ILE A 172 -2.10 -4.64 16.53
C ILE A 172 -2.17 -5.31 17.91
N MET A 173 -1.68 -4.64 18.95
CA MET A 173 -1.75 -5.14 20.33
C MET A 173 -3.18 -5.20 20.86
N ALA A 174 -4.02 -4.20 20.57
CA ALA A 174 -5.44 -4.21 20.94
C ALA A 174 -6.19 -5.39 20.31
N LEU A 175 -5.86 -5.73 19.05
CA LEU A 175 -6.42 -6.93 18.39
C LEU A 175 -5.95 -8.23 19.08
N ALA A 176 -4.70 -8.29 19.54
CA ALA A 176 -4.21 -9.45 20.32
C ALA A 176 -4.99 -9.63 21.61
N GLY A 177 -5.18 -8.56 22.40
CA GLY A 177 -5.97 -8.60 23.63
C GLY A 177 -7.39 -9.11 23.39
N ARG A 178 -8.06 -8.58 22.38
CA ARG A 178 -9.42 -9.03 21.99
C ARG A 178 -9.48 -10.52 21.64
N GLU A 179 -8.55 -11.02 20.85
CA GLU A 179 -8.52 -12.44 20.47
C GLU A 179 -8.22 -13.35 21.66
N ALA A 180 -7.37 -12.90 22.59
CA ALA A 180 -7.12 -13.61 23.83
C ALA A 180 -8.39 -13.73 24.68
N GLU A 181 -9.14 -12.64 24.88
CA GLU A 181 -10.41 -12.64 25.61
C GLU A 181 -11.45 -13.61 25.01
N ILE A 182 -11.57 -13.59 23.66
CA ILE A 182 -12.50 -14.48 22.95
C ILE A 182 -12.14 -15.96 23.20
N LEU A 183 -10.87 -16.31 23.14
CA LEU A 183 -10.43 -17.69 23.35
C LEU A 183 -10.60 -18.11 24.80
N LEU A 184 -10.24 -17.27 25.77
CA LEU A 184 -10.46 -17.55 27.19
C LEU A 184 -11.92 -17.72 27.53
N ALA A 185 -12.82 -16.91 26.94
CA ALA A 185 -14.25 -17.05 27.12
C ALA A 185 -14.78 -18.40 26.58
N LYS A 186 -14.26 -18.88 25.45
CA LYS A 186 -14.60 -20.20 24.89
C LYS A 186 -14.11 -21.33 25.77
N GLU A 187 -12.88 -21.26 26.28
CA GLU A 187 -12.32 -22.28 27.16
C GLU A 187 -13.09 -22.37 28.47
N ARG A 188 -13.49 -21.26 29.11
CA ARG A 188 -14.32 -21.23 30.29
C ARG A 188 -15.68 -21.88 30.08
N LYS A 189 -16.34 -21.67 28.94
CA LYS A 189 -17.59 -22.33 28.59
C LYS A 189 -17.43 -23.85 28.51
N ASN A 190 -16.36 -24.31 27.88
CA ASN A 190 -16.10 -25.75 27.76
C ASN A 190 -15.80 -26.44 29.11
N TRP A 191 -15.28 -25.71 30.11
CA TRP A 191 -15.04 -26.21 31.45
C TRP A 191 -16.34 -26.39 32.25
N ASN A 192 -17.31 -25.52 32.05
CA ASN A 192 -18.59 -25.54 32.76
C ASN A 192 -19.58 -26.57 32.17
N THR A 193 -19.25 -27.22 31.07
CA THR A 193 -20.08 -28.24 30.41
C THR A 193 -19.60 -29.68 30.65
N HIS A 194 -18.54 -29.86 31.45
CA HIS A 194 -18.06 -31.16 31.95
C HIS A 194 -18.10 -31.20 33.47
#